data_c66bb1fcc44ffd63df7bd52576743f58
#
_entry.id   c66bb1fcc44ffd63df7bd52576743f58
#
_cell.length_a   1.000
_cell.length_b   1.000
_cell.length_c   1.000
_cell.angle_alpha   90.00
_cell.angle_beta   90.00
_cell.angle_gamma   90.00
#
_symmetry.space_group_name_H-M   'P 1'
#
loop_
_entity.id
_entity.type
_entity.pdbx_description
1 polymer ?
#
loop_
_entity_poly.entity_id
_entity_poly.type
_entity_poly.pdbx_seq_one_letter_code
_entity_poly.pdbx_strand_id
1 'polypeptide(L)'
;MLFDPIESDPAIPHIFITHAHFDHSKGFQFPTQKKYSTKETKELYEADSGHLAGNWEPIRLGRRMKLGEVEVEAHDAGHMLGSVQYEIISPEGNLVYASHLNFSDTLLFSAAEVAPCETLIIEAAFPSRALKLPPREQVIAEMVKWTLECVREKRVPALAVQTMGNAQELTKIFNVWTELQVVVHPQIARANRIYESDGIALRYVDASTPIAEELVGQGKCVVLIPKRFDVTRFGDFRVAHVTAWPNLAHDPAGRVFPLSDQADLDSLLKFVQESRPKIVLAFRGGSKVLAELVTKKFGVVGRELSSPISSPKRIVTRLDPERIGKCEDILRNAVQIHDFTYEKRDLLAICLKEGFKLQEVEQALGELTQKGEFQYSAATDGYSLAKSE
;
A
#
# COMPACT_ATOMS: atom_id res chain seq x y z
N MET A 1 14.82 -15.93 7.92
CA MET A 1 13.63 -15.04 8.10
C MET A 1 13.43 -14.23 6.83
N LEU A 2 12.20 -13.99 6.42
CA LEU A 2 11.84 -13.08 5.34
C LEU A 2 11.12 -11.85 5.95
N PHE A 3 11.38 -10.67 5.43
CA PHE A 3 10.70 -9.44 5.81
C PHE A 3 9.94 -8.90 4.61
N ASP A 4 8.65 -8.61 4.78
CA ASP A 4 7.73 -8.13 3.74
C ASP A 4 7.88 -8.85 2.39
N PRO A 5 7.90 -10.20 2.36
CA PRO A 5 8.19 -10.92 1.14
C PRO A 5 7.04 -10.82 0.13
N ILE A 6 7.40 -10.58 -1.13
CA ILE A 6 6.47 -10.60 -2.26
C ILE A 6 6.38 -11.98 -2.92
N GLU A 7 7.35 -12.85 -2.65
CA GLU A 7 7.43 -14.22 -3.12
C GLU A 7 7.71 -15.16 -1.95
N SER A 8 7.18 -16.37 -2.03
CA SER A 8 7.39 -17.41 -1.01
C SER A 8 8.69 -18.16 -1.28
N ASP A 9 9.47 -18.37 -0.22
CA ASP A 9 10.56 -19.36 -0.22
C ASP A 9 10.26 -20.41 0.86
N PRO A 10 9.82 -21.62 0.47
CA PRO A 10 9.45 -22.68 1.44
C PRO A 10 10.61 -23.14 2.35
N ALA A 11 11.85 -22.88 1.97
CA ALA A 11 13.02 -23.20 2.80
C ALA A 11 13.16 -22.25 4.01
N ILE A 12 12.49 -21.09 3.97
CA ILE A 12 12.55 -20.10 5.05
C ILE A 12 11.24 -20.12 5.84
N PRO A 13 11.26 -20.60 7.10
CA PRO A 13 10.03 -20.89 7.84
C PRO A 13 9.32 -19.68 8.46
N HIS A 14 10.02 -18.54 8.59
CA HIS A 14 9.53 -17.37 9.35
C HIS A 14 9.41 -16.13 8.47
N ILE A 15 8.24 -15.48 8.51
CA ILE A 15 7.92 -14.25 7.79
C ILE A 15 7.55 -13.16 8.80
N PHE A 16 8.16 -12.00 8.67
CA PHE A 16 7.86 -10.80 9.43
C PHE A 16 7.22 -9.75 8.50
N ILE A 17 6.11 -9.18 8.92
CA ILE A 17 5.33 -8.21 8.14
C ILE A 17 5.31 -6.90 8.92
N THR A 18 5.81 -5.83 8.29
CA THR A 18 5.98 -4.53 8.96
C THR A 18 4.69 -3.75 9.09
N HIS A 19 3.84 -3.78 8.06
CA HIS A 19 2.57 -3.05 8.04
C HIS A 19 1.59 -3.61 6.99
N ALA A 20 0.35 -3.11 7.00
CA ALA A 20 -0.74 -3.72 6.25
C ALA A 20 -0.84 -3.31 4.76
N HIS A 21 -0.01 -2.42 4.23
CA HIS A 21 -0.07 -2.08 2.80
C HIS A 21 0.18 -3.30 1.93
N PHE A 22 -0.54 -3.37 0.81
CA PHE A 22 -0.60 -4.54 -0.06
C PHE A 22 0.77 -5.09 -0.50
N ASP A 23 1.72 -4.21 -0.82
CA ASP A 23 3.07 -4.59 -1.28
C ASP A 23 4.00 -5.06 -0.16
N HIS A 24 3.60 -4.94 1.11
CA HIS A 24 4.31 -5.44 2.29
C HIS A 24 3.61 -6.63 2.94
N SER A 25 2.30 -6.76 2.78
CA SER A 25 1.48 -7.76 3.48
C SER A 25 1.23 -9.05 2.69
N LYS A 26 1.79 -9.22 1.49
CA LYS A 26 1.63 -10.44 0.67
C LYS A 26 2.05 -11.71 1.40
N GLY A 27 3.02 -11.63 2.30
CA GLY A 27 3.45 -12.74 3.13
C GLY A 27 2.33 -13.41 3.92
N PHE A 28 1.23 -12.72 4.23
CA PHE A 28 0.07 -13.32 4.90
C PHE A 28 -0.62 -14.41 4.06
N GLN A 29 -0.49 -14.36 2.74
CA GLN A 29 -1.11 -15.30 1.82
C GLN A 29 -0.32 -16.62 1.69
N PHE A 30 0.93 -16.69 2.18
CA PHE A 30 1.74 -17.89 2.03
C PHE A 30 1.31 -18.97 3.02
N PRO A 31 0.97 -20.18 2.56
CA PRO A 31 0.24 -21.15 3.40
C PRO A 31 1.11 -21.81 4.49
N THR A 32 2.39 -22.01 4.23
CA THR A 32 3.24 -22.88 5.05
C THR A 32 4.05 -22.15 6.12
N GLN A 33 4.51 -20.93 5.83
CA GLN A 33 5.38 -20.18 6.74
C GLN A 33 4.62 -19.66 7.95
N LYS A 34 5.31 -19.54 9.08
CA LYS A 34 4.81 -18.85 10.26
C LYS A 34 4.99 -17.34 10.10
N LYS A 35 3.93 -16.60 10.27
CA LYS A 35 3.89 -15.15 10.10
C LYS A 35 3.90 -14.45 11.44
N TYR A 36 4.58 -13.31 11.47
CA TYR A 36 4.67 -12.43 12.63
C TYR A 36 4.37 -11.00 12.20
N SER A 37 3.51 -10.35 12.94
CA SER A 37 3.19 -8.92 12.82
C SER A 37 2.56 -8.43 14.10
N THR A 38 2.31 -7.14 14.23
CA THR A 38 1.38 -6.64 15.23
C THR A 38 -0.03 -7.17 14.95
N LYS A 39 -0.88 -7.18 15.97
CA LYS A 39 -2.30 -7.55 15.86
C LYS A 39 -3.01 -6.61 14.88
N GLU A 40 -2.75 -5.33 14.99
CA GLU A 40 -3.36 -4.24 14.23
C GLU A 40 -3.02 -4.38 12.73
N THR A 41 -1.77 -4.70 12.39
CA THR A 41 -1.34 -4.97 11.01
C THR A 41 -2.11 -6.15 10.41
N LYS A 42 -2.29 -7.23 11.18
CA LYS A 42 -3.08 -8.38 10.73
C LYS A 42 -4.55 -8.01 10.50
N GLU A 43 -5.17 -7.33 11.46
CA GLU A 43 -6.58 -6.97 11.39
C GLU A 43 -6.88 -6.02 10.22
N LEU A 44 -6.00 -5.04 9.98
CA LEU A 44 -6.08 -4.16 8.81
C LEU A 44 -5.94 -4.92 7.50
N TYR A 45 -4.98 -5.86 7.41
CA TYR A 45 -4.84 -6.72 6.24
C TYR A 45 -6.11 -7.53 5.98
N GLU A 46 -6.69 -8.17 7.02
CA GLU A 46 -7.90 -8.97 6.89
C GLU A 46 -9.12 -8.13 6.50
N ALA A 47 -9.22 -6.92 7.05
CA ALA A 47 -10.31 -5.99 6.74
C ALA A 47 -10.25 -5.47 5.29
N ASP A 48 -9.04 -5.26 4.75
CA ASP A 48 -8.85 -4.77 3.39
C ASP A 48 -8.92 -5.89 2.35
N SER A 49 -8.21 -7.00 2.58
CA SER A 49 -8.11 -8.10 1.62
C SER A 49 -9.31 -9.06 1.64
N GLY A 50 -10.05 -9.12 2.74
CA GLY A 50 -11.09 -10.13 2.98
C GLY A 50 -10.55 -11.54 3.24
N HIS A 51 -9.23 -11.71 3.37
CA HIS A 51 -8.58 -13.00 3.60
C HIS A 51 -8.04 -13.10 5.03
N LEU A 52 -8.25 -14.25 5.67
CA LEU A 52 -7.70 -14.51 7.00
C LEU A 52 -6.21 -14.86 6.92
N ALA A 53 -5.43 -14.27 7.81
CA ALA A 53 -4.01 -14.59 7.97
C ALA A 53 -3.83 -15.86 8.81
N GLY A 54 -3.66 -17.01 8.15
CA GLY A 54 -3.39 -18.30 8.83
C GLY A 54 -1.95 -18.44 9.30
N ASN A 55 -1.70 -19.34 10.27
CA ASN A 55 -0.38 -19.64 10.84
C ASN A 55 0.38 -18.37 11.31
N TRP A 56 -0.28 -17.55 12.11
CA TRP A 56 0.18 -16.26 12.57
C TRP A 56 0.35 -16.20 14.09
N GLU A 57 1.34 -15.45 14.53
CA GLU A 57 1.61 -15.15 15.95
C GLU A 57 1.88 -13.64 16.13
N PRO A 58 1.30 -13.00 17.16
CA PRO A 58 1.51 -11.58 17.39
C PRO A 58 2.90 -11.27 17.90
N ILE A 59 3.52 -10.22 17.35
CA ILE A 59 4.65 -9.55 17.97
C ILE A 59 4.17 -8.27 18.66
N ARG A 60 4.75 -7.93 19.78
CA ARG A 60 4.39 -6.75 20.58
C ARG A 60 5.56 -5.78 20.59
N LEU A 61 5.25 -4.50 20.47
CA LEU A 61 6.23 -3.41 20.59
C LEU A 61 7.04 -3.53 21.89
N GLY A 62 8.34 -3.33 21.80
CA GLY A 62 9.27 -3.36 22.92
C GLY A 62 9.42 -4.71 23.62
N ARG A 63 8.92 -5.80 22.99
CA ARG A 63 9.09 -7.15 23.53
C ARG A 63 9.90 -8.02 22.58
N ARG A 64 10.95 -8.63 23.14
CA ARG A 64 11.81 -9.56 22.43
C ARG A 64 11.16 -10.91 22.29
N MET A 65 11.25 -11.45 21.11
CA MET A 65 10.86 -12.81 20.77
C MET A 65 12.08 -13.61 20.36
N LYS A 66 12.32 -14.74 21.03
CA LYS A 66 13.46 -15.63 20.72
C LYS A 66 13.14 -16.57 19.57
N LEU A 67 14.01 -16.61 18.56
CA LEU A 67 13.96 -17.51 17.42
C LEU A 67 15.33 -18.17 17.21
N GLY A 68 15.51 -19.35 17.80
CA GLY A 68 16.81 -20.03 17.79
C GLY A 68 17.87 -19.23 18.55
N GLU A 69 18.93 -18.81 17.85
CA GLU A 69 20.05 -18.05 18.43
C GLU A 69 19.86 -16.54 18.35
N VAL A 70 18.79 -16.07 17.70
CA VAL A 70 18.50 -14.64 17.56
C VAL A 70 17.27 -14.24 18.35
N GLU A 71 17.20 -12.97 18.71
CA GLU A 71 16.01 -12.31 19.26
C GLU A 71 15.50 -11.29 18.25
N VAL A 72 14.18 -11.13 18.15
CA VAL A 72 13.53 -10.13 17.31
C VAL A 72 12.70 -9.21 18.19
N GLU A 73 12.90 -7.92 18.07
CA GLU A 73 12.14 -6.86 18.74
C GLU A 73 11.48 -5.95 17.70
N ALA A 74 10.24 -5.56 17.96
CA ALA A 74 9.51 -4.61 17.12
C ALA A 74 9.51 -3.22 17.75
N HIS A 75 9.88 -2.20 16.96
CA HIS A 75 9.84 -0.79 17.32
C HIS A 75 8.83 -0.05 16.45
N ASP A 76 8.23 1.03 16.95
CA ASP A 76 7.24 1.79 16.20
C ASP A 76 7.86 2.44 14.94
N ALA A 77 7.17 2.33 13.82
CA ALA A 77 7.55 2.95 12.56
C ALA A 77 6.87 4.32 12.30
N GLY A 78 5.91 4.72 13.14
CA GLY A 78 5.19 6.00 13.04
C GLY A 78 4.34 6.18 11.79
N HIS A 79 4.23 5.15 10.94
CA HIS A 79 3.65 5.24 9.60
C HIS A 79 2.12 5.07 9.60
N MET A 80 1.62 4.03 10.22
CA MET A 80 0.18 3.73 10.34
C MET A 80 -0.07 2.83 11.54
N LEU A 81 -1.32 2.60 11.90
CA LEU A 81 -1.68 1.72 13.01
C LEU A 81 -1.00 0.35 12.87
N GLY A 82 -0.28 -0.05 13.89
CA GLY A 82 0.43 -1.33 13.95
C GLY A 82 1.70 -1.43 13.10
N SER A 83 2.11 -0.37 12.40
CA SER A 83 3.36 -0.39 11.62
C SER A 83 4.59 -0.47 12.51
N VAL A 84 5.56 -1.30 12.10
CA VAL A 84 6.79 -1.53 12.88
C VAL A 84 8.03 -1.61 12.00
N GLN A 85 9.17 -1.34 12.60
CA GLN A 85 10.48 -1.77 12.16
C GLN A 85 10.95 -2.91 13.05
N TYR A 86 11.79 -3.81 12.53
CA TYR A 86 12.26 -4.98 13.26
C TYR A 86 13.75 -4.88 13.57
N GLU A 87 14.12 -5.01 14.84
CA GLU A 87 15.48 -5.23 15.26
C GLU A 87 15.74 -6.73 15.44
N ILE A 88 16.78 -7.22 14.79
CA ILE A 88 17.27 -8.60 14.89
C ILE A 88 18.57 -8.56 15.66
N ILE A 89 18.57 -9.14 16.85
CA ILE A 89 19.69 -9.15 17.78
C ILE A 89 20.32 -10.53 17.74
N SER A 90 21.62 -10.59 17.44
CA SER A 90 22.42 -11.81 17.39
C SER A 90 23.72 -11.64 18.19
N PRO A 91 24.45 -12.75 18.47
CA PRO A 91 25.80 -12.66 19.06
C PRO A 91 26.82 -11.86 18.23
N GLU A 92 26.57 -11.73 16.92
CA GLU A 92 27.44 -11.04 15.95
C GLU A 92 27.12 -9.56 15.82
N GLY A 93 26.07 -9.08 16.48
CA GLY A 93 25.60 -7.70 16.43
C GLY A 93 24.10 -7.59 16.15
N ASN A 94 23.60 -6.37 15.96
CA ASN A 94 22.21 -6.13 15.65
C ASN A 94 22.00 -5.55 14.24
N LEU A 95 20.85 -5.91 13.67
CA LEU A 95 20.38 -5.45 12.38
C LEU A 95 18.98 -4.87 12.55
N VAL A 96 18.71 -3.69 11.98
CA VAL A 96 17.37 -3.14 11.88
C VAL A 96 16.87 -3.22 10.45
N TYR A 97 15.69 -3.82 10.26
CA TYR A 97 14.92 -3.78 9.02
C TYR A 97 13.81 -2.72 9.16
N ALA A 98 13.93 -1.66 8.40
CA ALA A 98 13.01 -0.53 8.39
C ALA A 98 12.41 -0.34 6.99
N SER A 99 11.10 -0.49 6.90
CA SER A 99 10.33 -0.24 5.68
C SER A 99 9.78 1.19 5.68
N HIS A 100 8.48 1.39 5.56
CA HIS A 100 7.90 2.72 5.62
C HIS A 100 8.04 3.32 7.03
N LEU A 101 8.71 4.47 7.11
CA LEU A 101 8.91 5.23 8.35
C LEU A 101 8.29 6.61 8.22
N ASN A 102 7.76 7.14 9.31
CA ASN A 102 7.35 8.53 9.41
C ASN A 102 7.99 9.19 10.64
N PHE A 103 8.69 10.30 10.43
CA PHE A 103 9.42 11.02 11.49
C PHE A 103 8.73 12.31 11.94
N SER A 104 7.47 12.47 11.58
CA SER A 104 6.64 13.59 12.03
C SER A 104 5.54 13.07 12.95
N ASP A 105 5.34 13.74 14.08
CA ASP A 105 4.15 13.50 14.87
C ASP A 105 2.91 13.84 14.05
N THR A 106 1.89 13.02 14.20
CA THR A 106 0.59 13.17 13.56
C THR A 106 -0.50 13.32 14.61
N LEU A 107 -1.75 13.53 14.20
CA LEU A 107 -2.87 13.51 15.14
C LEU A 107 -3.21 12.08 15.65
N LEU A 108 -2.57 11.07 15.08
CA LEU A 108 -2.82 9.66 15.40
C LEU A 108 -1.62 8.97 16.06
N PHE A 109 -0.40 9.29 15.64
CA PHE A 109 0.81 8.57 16.02
C PHE A 109 1.97 9.53 16.28
N SER A 110 2.86 9.13 17.17
CA SER A 110 4.17 9.74 17.32
C SER A 110 5.09 9.37 16.17
N ALA A 111 6.17 10.12 16.00
CA ALA A 111 7.23 9.82 15.05
C ALA A 111 7.86 8.43 15.32
N ALA A 112 8.42 7.82 14.28
CA ALA A 112 9.13 6.54 14.38
C ALA A 112 10.22 6.55 15.46
N GLU A 113 10.34 5.45 16.17
CA GLU A 113 11.43 5.23 17.11
C GLU A 113 12.77 5.08 16.37
N VAL A 114 13.84 5.56 16.99
CA VAL A 114 15.20 5.37 16.46
C VAL A 114 15.86 4.21 17.21
N ALA A 115 16.07 3.10 16.52
CA ALA A 115 16.81 1.96 17.04
C ALA A 115 18.28 2.02 16.58
N PRO A 116 19.26 2.19 17.51
CA PRO A 116 20.68 2.11 17.16
C PRO A 116 21.03 0.70 16.65
N CYS A 117 21.81 0.61 15.57
CA CYS A 117 22.13 -0.69 14.98
C CYS A 117 23.51 -0.71 14.30
N GLU A 118 24.07 -1.91 14.14
CA GLU A 118 25.29 -2.09 13.36
C GLU A 118 25.01 -2.15 11.85
N THR A 119 23.92 -2.79 11.48
CA THR A 119 23.45 -2.87 10.09
C THR A 119 22.03 -2.34 9.99
N LEU A 120 21.80 -1.40 9.07
CA LEU A 120 20.47 -0.87 8.78
C LEU A 120 20.07 -1.30 7.37
N ILE A 121 18.97 -2.02 7.25
CA ILE A 121 18.27 -2.28 5.98
C ILE A 121 17.10 -1.31 5.93
N ILE A 122 17.09 -0.41 4.94
CA ILE A 122 16.11 0.70 4.92
C ILE A 122 15.49 0.90 3.54
N GLU A 123 14.18 1.06 3.52
CA GLU A 123 13.48 1.42 2.30
C GLU A 123 13.62 2.92 1.99
N ALA A 124 14.00 3.21 0.74
CA ALA A 124 14.10 4.57 0.23
C ALA A 124 12.90 4.88 -0.66
N ALA A 125 11.72 5.11 -0.06
CA ALA A 125 10.47 5.28 -0.81
C ALA A 125 10.53 6.43 -1.84
N PHE A 126 11.26 7.52 -1.56
CA PHE A 126 11.35 8.68 -2.44
C PHE A 126 12.64 8.68 -3.27
N PRO A 127 12.55 8.64 -4.62
CA PRO A 127 13.70 8.43 -5.48
C PRO A 127 14.59 9.68 -5.72
N SER A 128 14.22 10.88 -5.22
CA SER A 128 14.84 12.10 -5.68
C SER A 128 15.07 13.14 -4.57
N ARG A 129 16.26 13.77 -4.61
CA ARG A 129 16.56 14.99 -3.83
C ARG A 129 15.67 16.19 -4.19
N ALA A 130 15.05 16.17 -5.34
CA ALA A 130 14.18 17.26 -5.79
C ALA A 130 12.82 17.24 -5.12
N LEU A 131 12.42 16.11 -4.52
CA LEU A 131 11.17 16.00 -3.80
C LEU A 131 11.37 16.48 -2.35
N LYS A 132 11.16 17.76 -2.11
CA LYS A 132 11.01 18.31 -0.77
C LYS A 132 9.54 18.47 -0.45
N LEU A 133 9.10 17.84 0.60
CA LEU A 133 7.74 18.00 1.08
C LEU A 133 7.62 19.36 1.81
N PRO A 134 6.57 20.14 1.57
CA PRO A 134 6.28 21.33 2.36
C PRO A 134 6.04 20.96 3.84
N PRO A 135 6.15 21.93 4.75
CA PRO A 135 5.76 21.71 6.15
C PRO A 135 4.33 21.15 6.24
N ARG A 136 4.17 20.11 7.02
CA ARG A 136 2.94 19.34 7.13
C ARG A 136 1.73 20.22 7.53
N GLU A 137 1.95 21.13 8.48
CA GLU A 137 0.93 22.06 8.99
C GLU A 137 0.44 23.00 7.88
N GLN A 138 1.34 23.43 7.00
CA GLN A 138 0.98 24.27 5.86
C GLN A 138 0.09 23.50 4.88
N VAL A 139 0.43 22.27 4.55
CA VAL A 139 -0.36 21.41 3.65
C VAL A 139 -1.75 21.16 4.23
N ILE A 140 -1.83 20.86 5.53
CA ILE A 140 -3.10 20.66 6.25
C ILE A 140 -3.95 21.95 6.20
N ALA A 141 -3.36 23.09 6.52
CA ALA A 141 -4.08 24.37 6.49
C ALA A 141 -4.61 24.71 5.10
N GLU A 142 -3.81 24.48 4.04
CA GLU A 142 -4.24 24.70 2.65
C GLU A 142 -5.36 23.74 2.23
N MET A 143 -5.28 22.48 2.65
CA MET A 143 -6.28 21.46 2.36
C MET A 143 -7.61 21.76 3.04
N VAL A 144 -7.59 22.13 4.33
CA VAL A 144 -8.79 22.54 5.08
C VAL A 144 -9.41 23.81 4.46
N LYS A 145 -8.58 24.81 4.14
CA LYS A 145 -9.04 26.03 3.47
C LYS A 145 -9.74 25.73 2.15
N TRP A 146 -9.12 24.93 1.28
CA TRP A 146 -9.69 24.54 0.00
C TRP A 146 -11.01 23.77 0.17
N THR A 147 -11.08 22.86 1.14
CA THR A 147 -12.31 22.12 1.47
C THR A 147 -13.45 23.05 1.87
N LEU A 148 -13.17 24.03 2.74
CA LEU A 148 -14.17 25.01 3.17
C LEU A 148 -14.58 25.97 2.03
N GLU A 149 -13.69 26.28 1.11
CA GLU A 149 -13.98 27.05 -0.11
C GLU A 149 -14.93 26.29 -1.02
N CYS A 150 -14.71 24.99 -1.25
CA CYS A 150 -15.63 24.15 -2.03
C CYS A 150 -17.04 24.17 -1.44
N VAL A 151 -17.16 23.97 -0.13
CA VAL A 151 -18.47 24.00 0.56
C VAL A 151 -19.16 25.36 0.43
N ARG A 152 -18.42 26.47 0.54
CA ARG A 152 -18.99 27.85 0.33
C ARG A 152 -19.47 28.05 -1.11
N GLU A 153 -18.80 27.45 -2.09
CA GLU A 153 -19.17 27.42 -3.50
C GLU A 153 -20.32 26.43 -3.81
N LYS A 154 -20.88 25.79 -2.79
CA LYS A 154 -21.92 24.75 -2.88
C LYS A 154 -21.48 23.53 -3.70
N ARG A 155 -20.20 23.19 -3.65
CA ARG A 155 -19.60 21.99 -4.26
C ARG A 155 -19.14 21.03 -3.17
N VAL A 156 -19.27 19.76 -3.43
CA VAL A 156 -18.83 18.71 -2.49
C VAL A 156 -17.35 18.43 -2.71
N PRO A 157 -16.46 18.71 -1.73
CA PRO A 157 -15.06 18.36 -1.83
C PRO A 157 -14.86 16.84 -1.66
N ALA A 158 -14.12 16.24 -2.59
CA ALA A 158 -13.68 14.84 -2.51
C ALA A 158 -12.17 14.77 -2.50
N LEU A 159 -11.62 14.04 -1.53
CA LEU A 159 -10.17 13.82 -1.38
C LEU A 159 -9.84 12.38 -1.73
N ALA A 160 -9.11 12.20 -2.84
CA ALA A 160 -8.59 10.91 -3.26
C ALA A 160 -7.31 10.58 -2.49
N VAL A 161 -7.33 9.50 -1.69
CA VAL A 161 -6.32 9.22 -0.68
C VAL A 161 -6.00 7.73 -0.60
N GLN A 162 -4.85 7.39 0.00
CA GLN A 162 -4.55 6.01 0.42
C GLN A 162 -5.56 5.56 1.48
N THR A 163 -6.18 4.41 1.28
CA THR A 163 -7.30 3.92 2.10
C THR A 163 -6.93 3.55 3.53
N MET A 164 -5.68 3.18 3.77
CA MET A 164 -5.10 2.88 5.08
C MET A 164 -3.94 3.83 5.39
N GLY A 165 -3.85 4.31 6.61
CA GLY A 165 -2.89 5.31 7.08
C GLY A 165 -3.41 6.74 6.83
N ASN A 166 -3.19 7.28 5.65
CA ASN A 166 -3.55 8.66 5.30
C ASN A 166 -5.05 8.97 5.45
N ALA A 167 -5.95 8.06 5.06
CA ALA A 167 -7.39 8.31 5.16
C ALA A 167 -7.86 8.49 6.61
N GLN A 168 -7.31 7.71 7.54
CA GLN A 168 -7.61 7.81 8.97
C GLN A 168 -7.09 9.13 9.55
N GLU A 169 -5.89 9.52 9.16
CA GLU A 169 -5.35 10.80 9.55
C GLU A 169 -6.17 11.97 9.01
N LEU A 170 -6.57 11.95 7.73
CA LEU A 170 -7.46 12.97 7.18
C LEU A 170 -8.80 13.01 7.90
N THR A 171 -9.37 11.85 8.22
CA THR A 171 -10.59 11.78 9.04
C THR A 171 -10.38 12.53 10.35
N LYS A 172 -9.27 12.27 11.05
CA LYS A 172 -8.95 12.96 12.31
C LYS A 172 -8.70 14.46 12.12
N ILE A 173 -8.00 14.85 11.07
CA ILE A 173 -7.74 16.27 10.74
C ILE A 173 -9.08 17.01 10.59
N PHE A 174 -10.01 16.52 9.78
CA PHE A 174 -11.30 17.15 9.60
C PHE A 174 -12.16 17.13 10.86
N ASN A 175 -12.07 16.10 11.68
CA ASN A 175 -12.74 16.03 12.96
C ASN A 175 -12.27 17.10 13.96
N VAL A 176 -11.00 17.50 13.88
CA VAL A 176 -10.38 18.46 14.82
C VAL A 176 -10.51 19.89 14.30
N TRP A 177 -10.33 20.09 13.00
CA TRP A 177 -10.19 21.43 12.41
C TRP A 177 -11.46 21.99 11.76
N THR A 178 -12.52 21.16 11.66
CA THR A 178 -13.78 21.60 11.02
C THR A 178 -15.00 21.00 11.72
N GLU A 179 -16.16 21.59 11.42
CA GLU A 179 -17.47 21.03 11.81
C GLU A 179 -18.10 20.19 10.67
N LEU A 180 -17.36 19.95 9.59
CA LEU A 180 -17.87 19.16 8.47
C LEU A 180 -18.01 17.68 8.84
N GLN A 181 -19.07 17.06 8.37
CA GLN A 181 -19.18 15.61 8.41
C GLN A 181 -18.18 14.98 7.45
N VAL A 182 -17.49 13.95 7.87
CA VAL A 182 -16.55 13.21 7.03
C VAL A 182 -17.25 11.97 6.50
N VAL A 183 -17.56 11.96 5.21
CA VAL A 183 -18.12 10.78 4.52
C VAL A 183 -16.97 9.99 3.95
N VAL A 184 -16.90 8.69 4.21
CA VAL A 184 -15.79 7.87 3.76
C VAL A 184 -16.27 6.69 2.89
N HIS A 185 -15.51 6.37 1.86
CA HIS A 185 -15.76 5.18 1.06
C HIS A 185 -15.79 3.92 1.94
N PRO A 186 -16.62 2.89 1.65
CA PRO A 186 -16.75 1.68 2.48
C PRO A 186 -15.43 0.95 2.77
N GLN A 187 -14.47 0.99 1.85
CA GLN A 187 -13.14 0.43 2.07
C GLN A 187 -12.39 1.20 3.19
N ILE A 188 -12.47 2.53 3.20
CA ILE A 188 -11.89 3.37 4.27
C ILE A 188 -12.64 3.11 5.59
N ALA A 189 -13.98 2.99 5.56
CA ALA A 189 -14.77 2.70 6.75
C ALA A 189 -14.38 1.36 7.40
N ARG A 190 -14.02 0.34 6.62
CA ARG A 190 -13.51 -0.93 7.17
C ARG A 190 -12.21 -0.73 7.96
N ALA A 191 -11.26 0.03 7.40
CA ALA A 191 -10.03 0.35 8.11
C ALA A 191 -10.29 1.21 9.36
N ASN A 192 -11.16 2.23 9.27
CA ASN A 192 -11.53 3.08 10.40
C ASN A 192 -12.04 2.26 11.59
N ARG A 193 -12.85 1.23 11.36
CA ARG A 193 -13.36 0.34 12.43
C ARG A 193 -12.23 -0.37 13.18
N ILE A 194 -11.12 -0.71 12.51
CA ILE A 194 -9.96 -1.30 13.20
C ILE A 194 -9.27 -0.25 14.08
N TYR A 195 -9.10 0.99 13.58
CA TYR A 195 -8.58 2.09 14.40
C TYR A 195 -9.46 2.36 15.62
N GLU A 196 -10.78 2.35 15.48
CA GLU A 196 -11.71 2.51 16.59
C GLU A 196 -11.62 1.37 17.62
N SER A 197 -11.47 0.12 17.16
CA SER A 197 -11.29 -1.04 18.05
C SER A 197 -9.99 -0.99 18.85
N ASP A 198 -8.99 -0.24 18.36
CA ASP A 198 -7.74 0.05 19.07
C ASP A 198 -7.80 1.34 19.91
N GLY A 199 -8.99 1.94 20.07
CA GLY A 199 -9.22 3.12 20.92
C GLY A 199 -8.98 4.47 20.25
N ILE A 200 -8.72 4.51 18.94
CA ILE A 200 -8.53 5.76 18.19
C ILE A 200 -9.91 6.29 17.74
N ALA A 201 -10.40 7.32 18.39
CA ALA A 201 -11.70 7.91 18.07
C ALA A 201 -11.67 8.63 16.71
N LEU A 202 -12.47 8.14 15.77
CA LEU A 202 -12.71 8.71 14.44
C LEU A 202 -14.23 8.97 14.28
N ARG A 203 -14.61 10.17 13.84
CA ARG A 203 -16.01 10.52 13.52
C ARG A 203 -16.17 10.55 12.01
N TYR A 204 -16.96 9.65 11.47
CA TYR A 204 -17.20 9.53 10.02
C TYR A 204 -18.58 8.90 9.75
N VAL A 205 -19.02 9.00 8.51
CA VAL A 205 -20.21 8.33 7.98
C VAL A 205 -19.77 7.44 6.81
N ASP A 206 -20.15 6.17 6.85
CA ASP A 206 -19.89 5.24 5.74
C ASP A 206 -20.76 5.63 4.54
N ALA A 207 -20.15 5.82 3.37
CA ALA A 207 -20.82 6.26 2.14
C ALA A 207 -21.90 5.29 1.64
N SER A 208 -21.95 4.04 2.15
CA SER A 208 -23.00 3.07 1.82
C SER A 208 -24.32 3.30 2.58
N THR A 209 -24.37 4.28 3.48
CA THR A 209 -25.54 4.55 4.32
C THR A 209 -26.44 5.65 3.72
N PRO A 210 -27.78 5.58 3.96
CA PRO A 210 -28.70 6.66 3.50
C PRO A 210 -28.35 8.05 4.06
N ILE A 211 -27.79 8.12 5.26
CA ILE A 211 -27.34 9.37 5.88
C ILE A 211 -26.23 10.01 5.06
N ALA A 212 -25.32 9.23 4.48
CA ALA A 212 -24.26 9.74 3.64
C ALA A 212 -24.82 10.42 2.38
N GLU A 213 -25.82 9.83 1.75
CA GLU A 213 -26.48 10.41 0.57
C GLU A 213 -27.15 11.76 0.90
N GLU A 214 -27.82 11.86 2.03
CA GLU A 214 -28.40 13.10 2.52
C GLU A 214 -27.33 14.17 2.76
N LEU A 215 -26.21 13.85 3.45
CA LEU A 215 -25.10 14.76 3.74
C LEU A 215 -24.43 15.28 2.46
N VAL A 216 -24.21 14.40 1.48
CA VAL A 216 -23.68 14.77 0.17
C VAL A 216 -24.66 15.72 -0.54
N GLY A 217 -25.97 15.42 -0.54
CA GLY A 217 -26.99 16.28 -1.12
C GLY A 217 -27.09 17.66 -0.47
N GLN A 218 -26.81 17.79 0.83
CA GLN A 218 -26.75 19.06 1.54
C GLN A 218 -25.46 19.86 1.28
N GLY A 219 -24.41 19.22 0.76
CA GLY A 219 -23.12 19.83 0.49
C GLY A 219 -22.34 20.28 1.73
N LYS A 220 -22.64 19.74 2.91
CA LYS A 220 -21.99 20.08 4.20
C LYS A 220 -21.04 19.01 4.71
N CYS A 221 -20.38 18.32 3.80
CA CYS A 221 -19.44 17.24 4.13
C CYS A 221 -18.17 17.35 3.31
N VAL A 222 -17.15 16.60 3.72
CA VAL A 222 -15.99 16.24 2.92
C VAL A 222 -16.02 14.73 2.67
N VAL A 223 -15.69 14.31 1.45
CA VAL A 223 -15.74 12.91 1.05
C VAL A 223 -14.33 12.37 0.87
N LEU A 224 -13.99 11.26 1.54
CA LEU A 224 -12.71 10.56 1.35
C LEU A 224 -12.92 9.33 0.47
N ILE A 225 -12.14 9.23 -0.60
CA ILE A 225 -12.26 8.18 -1.62
C ILE A 225 -10.90 7.53 -1.89
N PRO A 226 -10.87 6.25 -2.32
CA PRO A 226 -9.65 5.63 -2.81
C PRO A 226 -9.04 6.38 -3.99
N LYS A 227 -7.72 6.38 -4.14
CA LYS A 227 -6.98 7.13 -5.20
C LYS A 227 -7.48 6.90 -6.63
N ARG A 228 -8.04 5.72 -6.91
CA ARG A 228 -8.51 5.35 -8.27
C ARG A 228 -10.03 5.33 -8.40
N PHE A 229 -10.75 5.80 -7.38
CA PHE A 229 -12.21 5.81 -7.40
C PHE A 229 -12.73 7.04 -8.15
N ASP A 230 -13.56 6.81 -9.18
CA ASP A 230 -14.21 7.87 -9.92
C ASP A 230 -15.52 8.27 -9.24
N VAL A 231 -15.45 9.35 -8.46
CA VAL A 231 -16.60 9.89 -7.72
C VAL A 231 -17.50 10.75 -8.60
N THR A 232 -17.03 11.21 -9.77
CA THR A 232 -17.79 12.13 -10.63
C THR A 232 -19.07 11.53 -11.20
N ARG A 233 -19.14 10.18 -11.19
CA ARG A 233 -20.36 9.44 -11.58
C ARG A 233 -21.52 9.59 -10.59
N PHE A 234 -21.25 10.10 -9.38
CA PHE A 234 -22.23 10.22 -8.30
C PHE A 234 -22.68 11.66 -8.02
N GLY A 235 -22.17 12.63 -8.79
CA GLY A 235 -22.55 14.03 -8.64
C GLY A 235 -21.46 15.04 -9.00
N ASP A 236 -21.70 16.32 -8.71
CA ASP A 236 -20.75 17.40 -8.97
C ASP A 236 -19.76 17.55 -7.81
N PHE A 237 -18.73 16.70 -7.82
CA PHE A 237 -17.65 16.72 -6.84
C PHE A 237 -16.47 17.56 -7.35
N ARG A 238 -15.86 18.29 -6.41
CA ARG A 238 -14.55 18.89 -6.65
C ARG A 238 -13.47 18.00 -6.06
N VAL A 239 -12.68 17.36 -6.93
CA VAL A 239 -11.70 16.35 -6.51
C VAL A 239 -10.34 16.98 -6.26
N ALA A 240 -9.66 16.55 -5.19
CA ALA A 240 -8.25 16.79 -4.98
C ALA A 240 -7.56 15.48 -4.57
N HIS A 241 -6.27 15.37 -4.89
CA HIS A 241 -5.46 14.20 -4.54
C HIS A 241 -4.57 14.49 -3.33
N VAL A 242 -4.55 13.57 -2.37
CA VAL A 242 -3.63 13.65 -1.22
C VAL A 242 -2.55 12.59 -1.41
N THR A 243 -1.35 13.05 -1.78
CA THR A 243 -0.24 12.14 -2.09
C THR A 243 1.10 12.89 -2.08
N ALA A 244 2.15 12.24 -1.59
CA ALA A 244 3.52 12.73 -1.71
C ALA A 244 4.07 12.74 -3.15
N TRP A 245 3.37 12.10 -4.10
CA TRP A 245 3.79 11.95 -5.49
C TRP A 245 3.01 12.88 -6.41
N PRO A 246 3.41 14.15 -6.59
CA PRO A 246 2.65 15.11 -7.39
C PRO A 246 2.53 14.70 -8.87
N ASN A 247 3.49 13.92 -9.38
CA ASN A 247 3.47 13.46 -10.77
C ASN A 247 2.48 12.31 -11.04
N LEU A 248 1.88 11.70 -10.02
CA LEU A 248 0.85 10.68 -10.19
C LEU A 248 -0.56 11.26 -10.33
N ALA A 249 -0.73 12.53 -10.05
CA ALA A 249 -1.97 13.24 -10.27
C ALA A 249 -2.02 13.77 -11.72
N HIS A 250 -2.26 12.87 -12.67
CA HIS A 250 -2.51 13.22 -14.07
C HIS A 250 -3.93 13.76 -14.32
N ASP A 251 -4.55 14.35 -13.32
CA ASP A 251 -5.76 15.11 -13.55
C ASP A 251 -5.38 16.56 -13.86
N PRO A 252 -5.52 17.04 -15.10
CA PRO A 252 -5.20 18.42 -15.46
C PRO A 252 -6.01 19.47 -14.70
N ALA A 253 -7.11 19.07 -14.06
CA ALA A 253 -7.99 19.91 -13.24
C ALA A 253 -7.86 19.65 -11.75
N GLY A 254 -7.10 18.61 -11.33
CA GLY A 254 -7.02 18.15 -9.94
C GLY A 254 -5.98 18.90 -9.11
N ARG A 255 -6.41 19.42 -7.97
CA ARG A 255 -5.48 19.94 -6.95
C ARG A 255 -4.77 18.80 -6.25
N VAL A 256 -3.47 18.95 -5.99
CA VAL A 256 -2.68 17.98 -5.21
C VAL A 256 -2.26 18.62 -3.89
N PHE A 257 -2.46 17.88 -2.80
CA PHE A 257 -1.94 18.20 -1.48
C PHE A 257 -0.81 17.22 -1.15
N PRO A 258 0.44 17.68 -1.06
CA PRO A 258 1.61 16.83 -0.84
C PRO A 258 1.75 16.44 0.64
N LEU A 259 0.73 15.79 1.20
CA LEU A 259 0.76 15.20 2.53
C LEU A 259 1.22 13.76 2.44
N SER A 260 2.23 13.41 3.23
CA SER A 260 2.83 12.08 3.29
C SER A 260 2.81 11.52 4.70
N ASP A 261 2.58 10.22 4.80
CA ASP A 261 2.79 9.39 5.97
C ASP A 261 4.14 8.63 5.91
N GLN A 262 5.02 9.03 4.99
CA GLN A 262 6.34 8.44 4.78
C GLN A 262 7.43 9.52 4.81
N ALA A 263 8.61 9.10 5.28
CA ALA A 263 9.79 9.95 5.38
C ALA A 263 10.33 10.38 4.01
N ASP A 264 10.69 11.65 3.89
CA ASP A 264 11.47 12.15 2.76
C ASP A 264 12.96 11.79 2.91
N LEU A 265 13.77 12.11 1.90
CA LEU A 265 15.20 11.77 1.87
C LEU A 265 15.99 12.42 3.02
N ASP A 266 15.68 13.68 3.36
CA ASP A 266 16.38 14.39 4.43
C ASP A 266 16.07 13.76 5.80
N SER A 267 14.84 13.34 6.03
CA SER A 267 14.40 12.60 7.22
C SER A 267 15.03 11.22 7.32
N LEU A 268 15.15 10.48 6.20
CA LEU A 268 15.87 9.20 6.17
C LEU A 268 17.35 9.38 6.49
N LEU A 269 18.01 10.43 5.98
CA LEU A 269 19.41 10.72 6.31
C LEU A 269 19.59 11.06 7.80
N LYS A 270 18.64 11.78 8.39
CA LYS A 270 18.65 12.05 9.84
C LYS A 270 18.51 10.76 10.63
N PHE A 271 17.59 9.88 10.25
CA PHE A 271 17.41 8.57 10.88
C PHE A 271 18.70 7.73 10.83
N VAL A 272 19.36 7.65 9.66
CA VAL A 272 20.66 6.97 9.51
C VAL A 272 21.69 7.54 10.47
N GLN A 273 21.77 8.89 10.59
CA GLN A 273 22.70 9.54 11.50
C GLN A 273 22.43 9.19 12.97
N GLU A 274 21.17 9.13 13.37
CA GLU A 274 20.75 8.85 14.75
C GLU A 274 20.88 7.36 15.10
N SER A 275 20.59 6.47 14.15
CA SER A 275 20.74 5.00 14.30
C SER A 275 22.20 4.54 14.34
N ARG A 276 23.16 5.36 13.86
CA ARG A 276 24.60 5.13 13.88
C ARG A 276 25.07 3.79 13.31
N PRO A 277 24.54 3.32 12.17
CA PRO A 277 24.95 2.05 11.60
C PRO A 277 26.38 2.08 11.07
N LYS A 278 27.04 0.93 11.01
CA LYS A 278 28.30 0.71 10.29
C LYS A 278 28.03 0.46 8.80
N ILE A 279 26.91 -0.17 8.49
CA ILE A 279 26.48 -0.55 7.15
C ILE A 279 25.03 -0.13 6.94
N VAL A 280 24.74 0.50 5.80
CA VAL A 280 23.38 0.80 5.34
C VAL A 280 23.12 0.09 4.02
N LEU A 281 22.09 -0.74 4.00
CA LEU A 281 21.59 -1.44 2.82
C LEU A 281 20.26 -0.80 2.44
N ALA A 282 20.25 0.03 1.40
CA ALA A 282 19.03 0.70 0.94
C ALA A 282 18.34 -0.12 -0.15
N PHE A 283 17.01 -0.21 -0.13
CA PHE A 283 16.24 -0.93 -1.12
C PHE A 283 15.04 -0.13 -1.62
N ARG A 284 14.50 -0.50 -2.78
CA ARG A 284 13.41 0.16 -3.51
C ARG A 284 13.69 1.64 -3.84
N GLY A 285 12.81 2.28 -4.57
CA GLY A 285 12.75 3.71 -4.87
C GLY A 285 14.10 4.38 -5.12
N GLY A 286 14.50 5.27 -4.21
CA GLY A 286 15.75 6.04 -4.24
C GLY A 286 16.96 5.34 -3.61
N SER A 287 16.97 4.02 -3.49
CA SER A 287 18.01 3.23 -2.81
C SER A 287 19.45 3.58 -3.19
N LYS A 288 19.73 3.72 -4.48
CA LYS A 288 21.04 4.13 -4.98
C LYS A 288 21.44 5.52 -4.47
N VAL A 289 20.51 6.48 -4.55
CA VAL A 289 20.75 7.86 -4.11
C VAL A 289 21.00 7.91 -2.60
N LEU A 290 20.21 7.19 -1.82
CA LEU A 290 20.39 7.11 -0.36
C LEU A 290 21.73 6.47 0.00
N ALA A 291 22.10 5.34 -0.62
CA ALA A 291 23.36 4.64 -0.38
C ALA A 291 24.60 5.52 -0.69
N GLU A 292 24.59 6.22 -1.83
CA GLU A 292 25.65 7.16 -2.21
C GLU A 292 25.78 8.32 -1.21
N LEU A 293 24.64 8.87 -0.78
CA LEU A 293 24.59 9.97 0.18
C LEU A 293 25.09 9.59 1.57
N VAL A 294 24.68 8.43 2.06
CA VAL A 294 25.11 7.90 3.35
C VAL A 294 26.64 7.74 3.35
N THR A 295 27.19 7.14 2.30
CA THR A 295 28.65 6.99 2.18
C THR A 295 29.36 8.34 2.12
N LYS A 296 28.86 9.27 1.31
CA LYS A 296 29.50 10.60 1.14
C LYS A 296 29.40 11.48 2.39
N LYS A 297 28.25 11.45 3.06
CA LYS A 297 27.93 12.38 4.17
C LYS A 297 28.44 11.89 5.52
N PHE A 298 28.38 10.58 5.76
CA PHE A 298 28.67 9.99 7.06
C PHE A 298 29.90 9.08 7.07
N GLY A 299 30.48 8.73 5.93
CA GLY A 299 31.61 7.80 5.83
C GLY A 299 31.23 6.34 6.15
N VAL A 300 29.93 6.04 6.20
CA VAL A 300 29.39 4.71 6.47
C VAL A 300 29.29 3.92 5.18
N VAL A 301 29.42 2.60 5.24
CA VAL A 301 29.27 1.73 4.06
C VAL A 301 27.80 1.74 3.61
N GLY A 302 27.49 2.54 2.58
CA GLY A 302 26.17 2.56 1.94
C GLY A 302 26.17 1.69 0.68
N ARG A 303 25.23 0.76 0.58
CA ARG A 303 25.03 -0.09 -0.60
C ARG A 303 23.57 -0.16 -0.98
N GLU A 304 23.31 -0.22 -2.26
CA GLU A 304 22.00 -0.63 -2.74
C GLU A 304 21.85 -2.13 -2.48
N LEU A 305 20.80 -2.51 -1.78
CA LEU A 305 20.36 -3.89 -1.71
C LEU A 305 19.64 -4.17 -3.04
N SER A 306 20.42 -4.35 -4.12
CA SER A 306 19.90 -5.02 -5.28
C SER A 306 19.52 -6.42 -4.79
N SER A 307 18.24 -6.78 -4.88
CA SER A 307 17.91 -8.18 -4.96
C SER A 307 18.93 -8.78 -5.90
N PRO A 308 19.61 -9.88 -5.56
CA PRO A 308 20.07 -10.77 -6.59
C PRO A 308 18.79 -11.21 -7.28
N ILE A 309 18.34 -10.40 -8.24
CA ILE A 309 17.60 -10.89 -9.36
C ILE A 309 18.68 -11.59 -10.20
N SER A 310 19.18 -12.71 -9.73
CA SER A 310 18.78 -13.90 -10.43
C SER A 310 17.26 -13.86 -10.38
N SER A 311 16.63 -13.16 -11.34
CA SER A 311 15.45 -13.73 -11.95
C SER A 311 15.75 -15.21 -11.93
N PRO A 312 15.06 -16.08 -11.12
CA PRO A 312 15.18 -17.48 -11.37
C PRO A 312 15.01 -17.48 -12.86
N LYS A 313 16.08 -17.84 -13.64
CA LYS A 313 15.98 -17.95 -15.09
C LYS A 313 14.61 -18.49 -15.21
N ARG A 314 13.66 -17.65 -15.66
CA ARG A 314 12.28 -18.05 -15.77
C ARG A 314 12.47 -19.43 -16.32
N ILE A 315 12.30 -20.46 -15.49
CA ILE A 315 12.15 -21.79 -15.98
C ILE A 315 10.88 -21.53 -16.74
N VAL A 316 11.05 -21.19 -18.01
CA VAL A 316 10.02 -21.25 -19.00
C VAL A 316 9.80 -22.76 -18.99
N THR A 317 9.03 -23.22 -17.99
CA THR A 317 8.28 -24.43 -18.16
C THR A 317 7.54 -24.10 -19.42
N ARG A 318 7.98 -24.64 -20.54
CA ARG A 318 7.25 -24.55 -21.81
C ARG A 318 5.86 -24.97 -21.42
N LEU A 319 4.99 -23.98 -21.26
CA LEU A 319 3.60 -24.26 -20.95
C LEU A 319 3.14 -25.11 -22.11
N ASP A 320 2.49 -26.21 -21.79
CA ASP A 320 2.06 -27.19 -22.78
C ASP A 320 1.13 -26.49 -23.78
N PRO A 321 1.51 -26.37 -25.09
CA PRO A 321 0.69 -25.67 -26.08
C PRO A 321 -0.71 -26.27 -26.20
N GLU A 322 -0.87 -27.57 -25.97
CA GLU A 322 -2.18 -28.23 -25.99
C GLU A 322 -3.06 -27.77 -24.83
N ARG A 323 -2.49 -27.58 -23.65
CA ARG A 323 -3.21 -27.02 -22.49
C ARG A 323 -3.58 -25.56 -22.69
N ILE A 324 -2.69 -24.75 -23.31
CA ILE A 324 -3.00 -23.35 -23.65
C ILE A 324 -4.17 -23.31 -24.62
N GLY A 325 -4.16 -24.12 -25.69
CA GLY A 325 -5.27 -24.20 -26.65
C GLY A 325 -6.60 -24.58 -26.00
N LYS A 326 -6.61 -25.54 -25.08
CA LYS A 326 -7.80 -25.90 -24.31
C LYS A 326 -8.29 -24.76 -23.41
N CYS A 327 -7.37 -24.01 -22.82
CA CYS A 327 -7.71 -22.83 -22.04
C CYS A 327 -8.32 -21.71 -22.90
N GLU A 328 -7.75 -21.47 -24.09
CA GLU A 328 -8.33 -20.54 -25.09
C GLU A 328 -9.77 -20.90 -25.46
N ASP A 329 -10.06 -22.19 -25.69
CA ASP A 329 -11.40 -22.65 -26.04
C ASP A 329 -12.39 -22.39 -24.90
N ILE A 330 -12.00 -22.60 -23.64
CA ILE A 330 -12.83 -22.27 -22.48
C ILE A 330 -13.09 -20.77 -22.42
N LEU A 331 -12.06 -19.94 -22.62
CA LEU A 331 -12.18 -18.49 -22.63
C LEU A 331 -13.09 -18.00 -23.77
N ARG A 332 -12.96 -18.55 -24.98
CA ARG A 332 -13.88 -18.23 -26.10
C ARG A 332 -15.31 -18.58 -25.77
N ASN A 333 -15.54 -19.72 -25.12
CA ASN A 333 -16.88 -20.12 -24.70
C ASN A 333 -17.44 -19.27 -23.56
N ALA A 334 -16.60 -18.73 -22.69
CA ALA A 334 -16.99 -17.85 -21.60
C ALA A 334 -17.34 -16.44 -22.09
N VAL A 335 -16.63 -15.93 -23.11
CA VAL A 335 -16.78 -14.55 -23.64
C VAL A 335 -17.60 -14.61 -24.95
N GLN A 336 -18.91 -14.82 -24.85
CA GLN A 336 -19.79 -14.97 -26.02
C GLN A 336 -20.67 -13.75 -26.33
N ILE A 337 -20.79 -12.81 -25.39
CA ILE A 337 -21.70 -11.67 -25.55
C ILE A 337 -20.89 -10.48 -26.11
N HIS A 338 -21.25 -10.02 -27.31
CA HIS A 338 -20.72 -8.80 -27.89
C HIS A 338 -21.13 -7.58 -27.03
N ASP A 339 -20.25 -6.57 -26.99
CA ASP A 339 -20.41 -5.32 -26.21
C ASP A 339 -20.48 -5.51 -24.68
N PHE A 340 -20.12 -6.67 -24.16
CA PHE A 340 -19.97 -6.91 -22.73
C PHE A 340 -18.50 -7.11 -22.36
N THR A 341 -18.04 -6.46 -21.28
CA THR A 341 -16.69 -6.64 -20.75
C THR A 341 -16.72 -7.58 -19.56
N TYR A 342 -16.01 -8.69 -19.66
CA TYR A 342 -15.85 -9.67 -18.59
C TYR A 342 -14.65 -9.29 -17.73
N GLU A 343 -14.81 -9.20 -16.43
CA GLU A 343 -13.70 -8.90 -15.53
C GLU A 343 -12.64 -10.02 -15.60
N LYS A 344 -11.36 -9.63 -15.65
CA LYS A 344 -10.23 -10.58 -15.69
C LYS A 344 -10.33 -11.64 -14.60
N ARG A 345 -10.71 -11.23 -13.37
CA ARG A 345 -10.85 -12.12 -12.23
C ARG A 345 -11.87 -13.25 -12.47
N ASP A 346 -12.97 -12.97 -13.16
CA ASP A 346 -14.04 -13.94 -13.41
C ASP A 346 -13.59 -14.97 -14.45
N LEU A 347 -12.90 -14.51 -15.49
CA LEU A 347 -12.29 -15.38 -16.50
C LEU A 347 -11.20 -16.28 -15.89
N LEU A 348 -10.36 -15.72 -15.02
CA LEU A 348 -9.39 -16.48 -14.25
C LEU A 348 -10.08 -17.55 -13.39
N ALA A 349 -11.15 -17.18 -12.66
CA ALA A 349 -11.87 -18.11 -11.79
C ALA A 349 -12.49 -19.29 -12.57
N ILE A 350 -13.01 -19.06 -13.76
CA ILE A 350 -13.55 -20.11 -14.64
C ILE A 350 -12.46 -21.11 -15.00
N CYS A 351 -11.32 -20.64 -15.52
CA CYS A 351 -10.24 -21.52 -15.96
C CYS A 351 -9.53 -22.23 -14.79
N LEU A 352 -9.33 -21.54 -13.67
CA LEU A 352 -8.74 -22.16 -12.47
C LEU A 352 -9.61 -23.29 -11.91
N LYS A 353 -10.94 -23.15 -11.99
CA LYS A 353 -11.89 -24.21 -11.60
C LYS A 353 -11.79 -25.46 -12.48
N GLU A 354 -11.45 -25.28 -13.76
CA GLU A 354 -11.19 -26.36 -14.73
C GLU A 354 -9.75 -26.95 -14.60
N GLY A 355 -8.98 -26.52 -13.59
CA GLY A 355 -7.68 -27.08 -13.28
C GLY A 355 -6.51 -26.50 -14.08
N PHE A 356 -6.69 -25.34 -14.70
CA PHE A 356 -5.59 -24.60 -15.34
C PHE A 356 -4.80 -23.82 -14.30
N LYS A 357 -3.49 -23.60 -14.54
CA LYS A 357 -2.66 -22.75 -13.72
C LYS A 357 -2.81 -21.29 -14.15
N LEU A 358 -2.62 -20.38 -13.21
CA LEU A 358 -2.70 -18.93 -13.47
C LEU A 358 -1.88 -18.51 -14.71
N GLN A 359 -0.66 -19.01 -14.84
CA GLN A 359 0.24 -18.71 -15.98
C GLN A 359 -0.30 -19.21 -17.31
N GLU A 360 -1.00 -20.36 -17.35
CA GLU A 360 -1.65 -20.90 -18.55
C GLU A 360 -2.80 -20.00 -18.98
N VAL A 361 -3.59 -19.50 -18.04
CA VAL A 361 -4.72 -18.61 -18.32
C VAL A 361 -4.24 -17.22 -18.77
N GLU A 362 -3.21 -16.66 -18.12
CA GLU A 362 -2.64 -15.38 -18.53
C GLU A 362 -2.01 -15.43 -19.92
N GLN A 363 -1.35 -16.54 -20.27
CA GLN A 363 -0.83 -16.74 -21.62
C GLN A 363 -1.95 -16.88 -22.64
N ALA A 364 -2.99 -17.67 -22.37
CA ALA A 364 -4.13 -17.83 -23.27
C ALA A 364 -4.87 -16.50 -23.51
N LEU A 365 -5.11 -15.68 -22.49
CA LEU A 365 -5.67 -14.33 -22.65
C LEU A 365 -4.78 -13.41 -23.49
N GLY A 366 -3.47 -13.48 -23.28
CA GLY A 366 -2.49 -12.74 -24.07
C GLY A 366 -2.50 -13.16 -25.55
N GLU A 367 -2.54 -14.47 -25.83
CA GLU A 367 -2.59 -15.01 -27.21
C GLU A 367 -3.89 -14.65 -27.92
N LEU A 368 -5.05 -14.75 -27.24
CA LEU A 368 -6.34 -14.34 -27.81
C LEU A 368 -6.37 -12.83 -28.12
N THR A 369 -5.73 -12.03 -27.30
CA THR A 369 -5.58 -10.58 -27.56
C THR A 369 -4.68 -10.31 -28.77
N GLN A 370 -3.56 -11.02 -28.89
CA GLN A 370 -2.64 -10.89 -30.04
C GLN A 370 -3.26 -11.39 -31.34
N LYS A 371 -4.11 -12.41 -31.27
CA LYS A 371 -4.89 -12.91 -32.44
C LYS A 371 -6.01 -11.96 -32.83
N GLY A 372 -6.26 -10.88 -32.07
CA GLY A 372 -7.34 -9.94 -32.31
C GLY A 372 -8.74 -10.49 -32.02
N GLU A 373 -8.83 -11.57 -31.26
CA GLU A 373 -10.12 -12.15 -30.87
C GLU A 373 -10.69 -11.44 -29.62
N PHE A 374 -9.82 -11.03 -28.70
CA PHE A 374 -10.18 -10.31 -27.48
C PHE A 374 -9.56 -8.91 -27.48
N GLN A 375 -10.26 -7.97 -26.85
CA GLN A 375 -9.76 -6.64 -26.54
C GLN A 375 -9.71 -6.44 -25.03
N TYR A 376 -8.55 -6.06 -24.51
CA TYR A 376 -8.36 -5.75 -23.08
C TYR A 376 -8.68 -4.29 -22.80
N SER A 377 -9.44 -4.05 -21.74
CA SER A 377 -9.74 -2.72 -21.21
C SER A 377 -9.06 -2.52 -19.85
N ALA A 378 -8.08 -1.63 -19.80
CA ALA A 378 -7.40 -1.27 -18.55
C ALA A 378 -8.32 -0.51 -17.56
N ALA A 379 -9.38 0.11 -18.07
CA ALA A 379 -10.34 0.85 -17.24
C ALA A 379 -11.20 -0.06 -16.35
N THR A 380 -11.48 -1.27 -16.84
CA THR A 380 -12.32 -2.26 -16.16
C THR A 380 -11.54 -3.48 -15.70
N ASP A 381 -10.22 -3.56 -15.99
CA ASP A 381 -9.39 -4.76 -15.85
C ASP A 381 -10.13 -6.01 -16.42
N GLY A 382 -10.58 -5.90 -17.66
CA GLY A 382 -11.44 -6.92 -18.26
C GLY A 382 -11.23 -7.11 -19.77
N TYR A 383 -11.86 -8.15 -20.29
CA TYR A 383 -11.79 -8.55 -21.70
C TYR A 383 -13.16 -8.55 -22.33
N SER A 384 -13.24 -8.11 -23.58
CA SER A 384 -14.42 -8.21 -24.46
C SER A 384 -14.03 -8.83 -25.79
N LEU A 385 -15.02 -9.28 -26.58
CA LEU A 385 -14.77 -9.66 -27.96
C LEU A 385 -14.28 -8.45 -28.74
N ALA A 386 -13.26 -8.63 -29.57
CA ALA A 386 -12.80 -7.58 -30.45
C ALA A 386 -13.90 -7.26 -31.48
N LYS A 387 -14.07 -5.97 -31.80
CA LYS A 387 -15.03 -5.56 -32.85
C LYS A 387 -14.46 -6.02 -34.19
N SER A 388 -15.24 -6.81 -34.96
CA SER A 388 -14.95 -7.03 -36.37
C SER A 388 -15.08 -5.71 -37.11
N GLU A 389 -13.98 -5.24 -37.72
CA GLU A 389 -14.02 -4.13 -38.67
C GLU A 389 -14.94 -4.41 -39.88
#